data_b934813597008dc6977ca137f3aa1c8f
#
_entry.id   b934813597008dc6977ca137f3aa1c8f
#
_cell.length_a   1.000
_cell.length_b   1.000
_cell.length_c   1.000
_cell.angle_alpha   90.00
_cell.angle_beta   90.00
_cell.angle_gamma   90.00
#
_symmetry.space_group_name_H-M   'P 1'
#
loop_
_entity.id
_entity.type
_entity.pdbx_description
1 polymer ?
#
loop_
_entity_poly.entity_id
_entity_poly.type
_entity_poly.pdbx_seq_one_letter_code
_entity_poly.pdbx_strand_id
1 'polypeptide(L)'
;MARIDVIMPQMGESIAEGTLSRWLKQVGETVKRDEPIFEISTDKVDAEIPSPGAGVLAEVLVQEGETVAVQTVVARIETEAGAAASAVAPPAPASAAPAPAAPSPSPAPAPSPSPAPRETNGPESAEERLQRKSTPLVRRMVAEHNLDLAAIPGSGIAGRVTKQDVLTFLEQEPPAAAAPARAPQGEAPAAPPASPAVAAAPAPPAAGPQVDPWEGDRVEPWSRIRKLTADHMVMSRRASAHVASLLEVDYTRVAQLRAGAKASYKERGVNLTFLAFITKVVADTLRLHPVVNAAVSGESTIYRRDINVGIAVALDWGLIVPVIRHADELSLLGIARAINDLGERARAKRLSPDEVQKGTFTITNPGVFGSYVGLPIINQPQSAILAIGAIEKRPAVVRAADGTDSLGIRTLGMLAMSYDHRIVDGADADRFLADLKRGLQEFSDAAV
;
A
#
# COMPACT_ATOMS: atom_id res chain seq x y z
N MET A 1 -28.13 -46.49 -2.14
CA MET A 1 -27.02 -45.63 -1.69
C MET A 1 -27.59 -44.24 -1.60
N ALA A 2 -27.70 -43.69 -0.39
CA ALA A 2 -28.16 -42.32 -0.22
C ALA A 2 -26.92 -41.41 -0.32
N ARG A 3 -26.97 -40.44 -1.21
CA ARG A 3 -25.94 -39.41 -1.36
C ARG A 3 -26.36 -38.14 -0.71
N ILE A 4 -25.49 -37.53 0.07
CA ILE A 4 -25.70 -36.23 0.71
C ILE A 4 -24.81 -35.23 -0.02
N ASP A 5 -25.42 -34.18 -0.59
CA ASP A 5 -24.68 -33.10 -1.21
C ASP A 5 -24.16 -32.15 -0.12
N VAL A 6 -22.86 -31.84 -0.19
CA VAL A 6 -22.21 -30.84 0.66
C VAL A 6 -22.23 -29.53 -0.12
N ILE A 7 -22.97 -28.55 0.40
CA ILE A 7 -23.14 -27.25 -0.24
C ILE A 7 -22.28 -26.18 0.44
N MET A 8 -21.85 -25.19 -0.34
CA MET A 8 -21.19 -24.00 0.17
C MET A 8 -22.14 -23.23 1.08
N PRO A 9 -21.88 -23.10 2.39
CA PRO A 9 -22.78 -22.42 3.30
C PRO A 9 -22.78 -20.91 3.11
N GLN A 10 -23.88 -20.26 3.47
CA GLN A 10 -23.97 -18.80 3.49
C GLN A 10 -23.34 -18.25 4.77
N MET A 11 -22.29 -17.44 4.62
CA MET A 11 -21.52 -16.85 5.72
C MET A 11 -21.86 -15.36 5.91
N GLY A 12 -23.10 -15.04 6.38
CA GLY A 12 -23.58 -13.68 6.64
C GLY A 12 -24.39 -13.08 5.49
N GLU A 13 -25.03 -11.93 5.75
CA GLU A 13 -26.01 -11.31 4.84
C GLU A 13 -25.43 -10.65 3.55
N SER A 14 -24.11 -10.55 3.42
CA SER A 14 -23.46 -9.80 2.32
C SER A 14 -22.44 -10.59 1.51
N ILE A 15 -22.28 -11.91 1.71
CA ILE A 15 -21.28 -12.72 1.02
C ILE A 15 -21.98 -13.59 -0.01
N ALA A 16 -21.74 -13.33 -1.30
CA ALA A 16 -22.35 -14.08 -2.41
C ALA A 16 -21.46 -15.23 -2.93
N GLU A 17 -20.17 -15.25 -2.60
CA GLU A 17 -19.19 -16.23 -3.07
C GLU A 17 -18.11 -16.50 -2.02
N GLY A 18 -17.50 -17.70 -2.03
CA GLY A 18 -16.39 -18.08 -1.17
C GLY A 18 -15.33 -18.86 -1.94
N THR A 19 -14.07 -18.72 -1.55
CA THR A 19 -12.96 -19.47 -2.14
C THR A 19 -12.63 -20.67 -1.25
N LEU A 20 -12.59 -21.87 -1.84
CA LEU A 20 -12.20 -23.08 -1.13
C LEU A 20 -10.67 -23.03 -0.92
N SER A 21 -10.22 -22.91 0.32
CA SER A 21 -8.81 -22.73 0.68
C SER A 21 -8.06 -24.05 0.64
N ARG A 22 -8.60 -25.08 1.29
CA ARG A 22 -7.97 -26.39 1.39
C ARG A 22 -8.99 -27.49 1.73
N TRP A 23 -8.78 -28.69 1.22
CA TRP A 23 -9.47 -29.91 1.65
C TRP A 23 -8.78 -30.49 2.88
N LEU A 24 -9.54 -30.76 3.95
CA LEU A 24 -9.07 -31.41 5.17
C LEU A 24 -9.24 -32.93 5.10
N LYS A 25 -10.05 -33.40 4.14
CA LYS A 25 -10.35 -34.81 3.88
C LYS A 25 -10.16 -35.12 2.39
N GLN A 26 -9.70 -36.35 2.11
CA GLN A 26 -9.49 -36.82 0.74
C GLN A 26 -10.66 -37.72 0.26
N VAL A 27 -10.84 -37.82 -1.06
CA VAL A 27 -11.83 -38.71 -1.66
C VAL A 27 -11.56 -40.18 -1.23
N GLY A 28 -12.59 -40.82 -0.72
CA GLY A 28 -12.52 -42.19 -0.13
C GLY A 28 -12.33 -42.20 1.40
N GLU A 29 -12.15 -41.09 2.05
CA GLU A 29 -11.97 -41.00 3.51
C GLU A 29 -13.32 -40.94 4.24
N THR A 30 -13.39 -41.64 5.38
CA THR A 30 -14.61 -41.63 6.24
C THR A 30 -14.71 -40.33 7.01
N VAL A 31 -15.89 -39.72 6.98
CA VAL A 31 -16.21 -38.46 7.64
C VAL A 31 -17.34 -38.67 8.61
N LYS A 32 -17.22 -38.14 9.84
CA LYS A 32 -18.28 -38.13 10.83
C LYS A 32 -19.15 -36.89 10.66
N ARG A 33 -20.36 -36.95 11.16
CA ARG A 33 -21.24 -35.77 11.24
C ARG A 33 -20.56 -34.68 12.09
N ASP A 34 -20.61 -33.42 11.61
CA ASP A 34 -20.02 -32.23 12.23
C ASP A 34 -18.47 -32.24 12.25
N GLU A 35 -17.81 -33.17 11.52
CA GLU A 35 -16.37 -33.18 11.31
C GLU A 35 -16.00 -32.22 10.17
N PRO A 36 -14.97 -31.34 10.34
CA PRO A 36 -14.57 -30.41 9.30
C PRO A 36 -14.02 -31.13 8.07
N ILE A 37 -14.55 -30.79 6.88
CA ILE A 37 -14.22 -31.44 5.60
C ILE A 37 -13.29 -30.57 4.78
N PHE A 38 -13.54 -29.28 4.74
CA PHE A 38 -12.76 -28.31 4.00
C PHE A 38 -12.78 -26.94 4.65
N GLU A 39 -11.81 -26.12 4.30
CA GLU A 39 -11.63 -24.78 4.79
C GLU A 39 -11.97 -23.79 3.66
N ILE A 40 -12.80 -22.80 3.97
CA ILE A 40 -13.14 -21.72 3.03
C ILE A 40 -12.53 -20.42 3.50
N SER A 41 -12.12 -19.62 2.54
CA SER A 41 -11.66 -18.26 2.75
C SER A 41 -12.60 -17.29 2.05
N THR A 42 -13.12 -16.33 2.83
CA THR A 42 -13.90 -15.21 2.31
C THR A 42 -13.14 -13.90 2.49
N ASP A 43 -13.64 -12.81 1.94
CA ASP A 43 -13.05 -11.47 2.11
C ASP A 43 -12.85 -11.04 3.59
N LYS A 44 -13.56 -11.70 4.53
CA LYS A 44 -13.59 -11.29 5.94
C LYS A 44 -13.20 -12.36 6.96
N VAL A 45 -13.39 -13.64 6.66
CA VAL A 45 -13.18 -14.74 7.62
C VAL A 45 -12.79 -16.02 6.89
N ASP A 46 -11.84 -16.76 7.46
CA ASP A 46 -11.56 -18.16 7.12
C ASP A 46 -12.38 -19.04 8.08
N ALA A 47 -13.12 -20.00 7.54
CA ALA A 47 -13.97 -20.88 8.33
C ALA A 47 -13.85 -22.32 7.87
N GLU A 48 -13.87 -23.25 8.84
CA GLU A 48 -13.94 -24.69 8.59
C GLU A 48 -15.39 -25.11 8.42
N ILE A 49 -15.68 -25.86 7.37
CA ILE A 49 -17.04 -26.32 7.07
C ILE A 49 -17.24 -27.74 7.52
N PRO A 50 -18.19 -27.98 8.48
CA PRO A 50 -18.48 -29.30 9.00
C PRO A 50 -19.32 -30.13 8.03
N SER A 51 -19.16 -31.45 8.10
CA SER A 51 -19.95 -32.40 7.34
C SER A 51 -21.43 -32.39 7.76
N PRO A 52 -22.39 -32.33 6.82
CA PRO A 52 -23.80 -32.42 7.12
C PRO A 52 -24.25 -33.83 7.56
N GLY A 53 -23.43 -34.85 7.35
CA GLY A 53 -23.75 -36.26 7.69
C GLY A 53 -22.52 -37.12 7.80
N ALA A 54 -22.67 -38.32 8.37
CA ALA A 54 -21.59 -39.33 8.43
C ALA A 54 -21.60 -40.20 7.16
N GLY A 55 -20.42 -40.46 6.60
CA GLY A 55 -20.30 -41.28 5.40
C GLY A 55 -18.85 -41.30 4.86
N VAL A 56 -18.70 -41.67 3.61
CA VAL A 56 -17.41 -41.63 2.88
C VAL A 56 -17.47 -40.50 1.84
N LEU A 57 -16.46 -39.65 1.77
CA LEU A 57 -16.36 -38.60 0.75
C LEU A 57 -16.20 -39.26 -0.64
N ALA A 58 -17.29 -39.28 -1.43
CA ALA A 58 -17.33 -40.03 -2.69
C ALA A 58 -16.76 -39.20 -3.86
N GLU A 59 -17.04 -37.93 -3.92
CA GLU A 59 -16.66 -37.08 -5.04
C GLU A 59 -16.41 -35.63 -4.58
N VAL A 60 -15.35 -35.03 -5.09
CA VAL A 60 -15.01 -33.61 -4.91
C VAL A 60 -15.23 -32.91 -6.25
N LEU A 61 -16.11 -31.91 -6.28
CA LEU A 61 -16.51 -31.19 -7.49
C LEU A 61 -15.78 -29.88 -7.70
N VAL A 62 -15.14 -29.32 -6.64
CA VAL A 62 -14.46 -28.03 -6.62
C VAL A 62 -13.02 -28.23 -6.14
N GLN A 63 -12.05 -27.67 -6.88
CA GLN A 63 -10.63 -27.78 -6.54
C GLN A 63 -10.19 -26.73 -5.52
N GLU A 64 -9.06 -26.97 -4.83
CA GLU A 64 -8.44 -26.00 -3.95
C GLU A 64 -8.07 -24.73 -4.71
N GLY A 65 -8.43 -23.57 -4.14
CA GLY A 65 -8.20 -22.25 -4.74
C GLY A 65 -9.33 -21.77 -5.66
N GLU A 66 -10.38 -22.55 -5.88
CA GLU A 66 -11.51 -22.17 -6.73
C GLU A 66 -12.57 -21.39 -5.95
N THR A 67 -13.08 -20.30 -6.56
CA THR A 67 -14.14 -19.47 -5.99
C THR A 67 -15.50 -19.91 -6.51
N VAL A 68 -16.41 -20.23 -5.61
CA VAL A 68 -17.76 -20.73 -5.93
C VAL A 68 -18.84 -19.90 -5.23
N ALA A 69 -19.99 -19.79 -5.87
CA ALA A 69 -21.14 -19.10 -5.29
C ALA A 69 -21.72 -19.87 -4.10
N VAL A 70 -22.30 -19.15 -3.15
CA VAL A 70 -23.04 -19.73 -2.02
C VAL A 70 -24.16 -20.65 -2.54
N GLN A 71 -24.42 -21.77 -1.85
CA GLN A 71 -25.34 -22.85 -2.21
C GLN A 71 -24.92 -23.74 -3.40
N THR A 72 -23.71 -23.57 -3.92
CA THR A 72 -23.15 -24.52 -4.91
C THR A 72 -22.74 -25.82 -4.23
N VAL A 73 -23.02 -26.97 -4.88
CA VAL A 73 -22.56 -28.29 -4.40
C VAL A 73 -21.06 -28.43 -4.63
N VAL A 74 -20.29 -28.59 -3.55
CA VAL A 74 -18.82 -28.67 -3.58
C VAL A 74 -18.28 -30.10 -3.47
N ALA A 75 -19.06 -30.99 -2.83
CA ALA A 75 -18.69 -32.41 -2.69
C ALA A 75 -19.94 -33.27 -2.46
N ARG A 76 -19.76 -34.60 -2.56
CA ARG A 76 -20.78 -35.60 -2.28
C ARG A 76 -20.28 -36.64 -1.29
N ILE A 77 -21.10 -36.95 -0.29
CA ILE A 77 -20.84 -37.97 0.74
C ILE A 77 -21.79 -39.14 0.53
N GLU A 78 -21.26 -40.34 0.53
CA GLU A 78 -22.03 -41.60 0.42
C GLU A 78 -22.27 -42.19 1.83
N THR A 79 -23.53 -42.43 2.21
CA THR A 79 -23.94 -42.75 3.58
C THR A 79 -24.08 -44.26 3.86
N GLU A 80 -23.60 -45.20 3.04
CA GLU A 80 -23.65 -46.60 3.37
C GLU A 80 -22.28 -47.17 3.74
N ALA A 81 -22.24 -47.66 4.99
CA ALA A 81 -21.15 -48.43 5.52
C ALA A 81 -21.09 -49.82 4.87
N GLY A 82 -19.99 -50.18 4.29
CA GLY A 82 -19.69 -51.55 3.94
C GLY A 82 -18.67 -51.73 2.86
N ALA A 83 -17.39 -51.66 3.21
CA ALA A 83 -16.40 -52.66 2.82
C ALA A 83 -15.01 -52.28 3.34
N ALA A 84 -14.48 -53.23 4.07
CA ALA A 84 -13.24 -53.19 4.82
C ALA A 84 -11.97 -52.92 3.99
N ALA A 85 -11.11 -52.18 4.64
CA ALA A 85 -9.67 -52.38 4.83
C ALA A 85 -8.87 -53.11 3.74
N SER A 86 -7.91 -52.41 3.21
CA SER A 86 -6.60 -53.03 3.06
C SER A 86 -5.50 -52.03 3.37
N ALA A 87 -4.83 -52.31 4.48
CA ALA A 87 -3.72 -51.55 5.01
C ALA A 87 -2.44 -51.87 4.20
N VAL A 88 -1.69 -50.84 3.83
CA VAL A 88 -0.26 -50.98 3.57
C VAL A 88 0.46 -49.92 4.36
N ALA A 89 1.31 -50.38 5.27
CA ALA A 89 2.12 -49.58 6.18
C ALA A 89 3.27 -48.85 5.50
N PRO A 90 3.74 -47.73 6.07
CA PRO A 90 4.88 -46.98 5.55
C PRO A 90 6.22 -47.49 6.08
N PRO A 91 7.34 -47.30 5.38
CA PRO A 91 8.67 -47.50 5.95
C PRO A 91 9.18 -46.22 6.65
N ALA A 92 9.82 -46.48 7.78
CA ALA A 92 10.40 -45.50 8.70
C ALA A 92 11.72 -44.89 8.18
N PRO A 93 12.16 -43.77 8.84
CA PRO A 93 13.22 -42.92 8.32
C PRO A 93 14.63 -43.33 8.68
N ALA A 94 15.59 -43.05 7.80
CA ALA A 94 17.01 -43.22 8.06
C ALA A 94 17.68 -41.91 8.42
N SER A 95 18.34 -42.01 9.53
CA SER A 95 19.42 -41.26 10.23
C SER A 95 20.28 -40.26 9.46
N ALA A 96 20.59 -39.22 10.19
CA ALA A 96 21.48 -38.09 9.92
C ALA A 96 22.97 -38.46 9.87
N ALA A 97 23.76 -37.68 9.16
CA ALA A 97 25.19 -37.48 9.39
C ALA A 97 25.66 -36.12 8.86
N PRO A 98 26.81 -35.58 9.31
CA PRO A 98 26.92 -34.19 9.73
C PRO A 98 27.57 -33.25 8.70
N ALA A 99 27.45 -31.94 8.96
CA ALA A 99 27.98 -30.82 8.19
C ALA A 99 29.53 -30.75 8.17
N PRO A 100 30.10 -30.20 7.12
CA PRO A 100 31.43 -29.59 7.18
C PRO A 100 31.41 -28.06 7.04
N ALA A 101 32.44 -27.46 7.64
CA ALA A 101 32.70 -26.08 7.95
C ALA A 101 32.82 -25.14 6.71
N ALA A 102 32.52 -23.86 6.99
CA ALA A 102 32.68 -22.72 6.10
C ALA A 102 34.14 -22.35 5.84
N PRO A 103 34.48 -21.79 4.67
CA PRO A 103 35.69 -21.00 4.48
C PRO A 103 35.38 -19.48 4.43
N SER A 104 36.33 -18.73 4.98
CA SER A 104 36.38 -17.27 5.11
C SER A 104 36.47 -16.50 3.78
N PRO A 105 36.10 -15.21 3.78
CA PRO A 105 36.00 -14.42 2.55
C PRO A 105 37.33 -13.82 2.09
N SER A 106 37.51 -13.76 0.78
CA SER A 106 38.60 -13.06 0.09
C SER A 106 38.12 -11.69 -0.42
N PRO A 107 38.99 -10.68 -0.55
CA PRO A 107 38.61 -9.28 -0.71
C PRO A 107 38.17 -8.92 -2.12
N ALA A 108 37.27 -7.92 -2.17
CA ALA A 108 36.69 -7.34 -3.39
C ALA A 108 37.69 -6.50 -4.20
N PRO A 109 37.60 -6.49 -5.53
CA PRO A 109 38.32 -5.54 -6.38
C PRO A 109 37.53 -4.23 -6.57
N ALA A 110 38.27 -3.14 -6.73
CA ALA A 110 37.83 -1.76 -6.90
C ALA A 110 37.04 -1.51 -8.20
N PRO A 111 36.16 -0.49 -8.22
CA PRO A 111 35.31 -0.22 -9.38
C PRO A 111 36.05 0.50 -10.52
N SER A 112 35.84 0.01 -11.73
CA SER A 112 36.24 0.69 -12.97
C SER A 112 35.19 1.73 -13.42
N PRO A 113 35.60 2.81 -14.13
CA PRO A 113 34.69 3.90 -14.43
C PRO A 113 33.69 3.58 -15.55
N SER A 114 32.49 4.11 -15.36
CA SER A 114 31.34 4.04 -16.28
C SER A 114 31.60 4.81 -17.58
N PRO A 115 31.24 4.30 -18.75
CA PRO A 115 31.26 5.08 -19.97
C PRO A 115 30.04 5.98 -20.10
N ALA A 116 30.25 7.20 -20.58
CA ALA A 116 29.26 8.23 -20.87
C ALA A 116 28.23 7.79 -21.94
N PRO A 117 27.00 8.33 -21.92
CA PRO A 117 25.98 7.98 -22.90
C PRO A 117 26.31 8.60 -24.28
N ARG A 118 26.24 7.77 -25.32
CA ARG A 118 26.31 8.24 -26.71
C ARG A 118 24.95 8.82 -27.12
N GLU A 119 24.96 10.10 -27.40
CA GLU A 119 23.89 10.78 -28.12
C GLU A 119 23.87 10.32 -29.58
N THR A 120 22.72 9.78 -30.03
CA THR A 120 22.41 9.62 -31.46
C THR A 120 21.41 10.71 -31.83
N ASN A 121 21.91 11.85 -32.31
CA ASN A 121 21.10 12.85 -32.97
C ASN A 121 21.63 13.04 -34.39
N GLY A 122 20.77 12.68 -35.38
CA GLY A 122 20.88 13.22 -36.72
C GLY A 122 20.44 14.69 -36.69
N PRO A 123 20.92 15.56 -37.59
CA PRO A 123 20.67 17.00 -37.53
C PRO A 123 19.25 17.33 -38.02
N GLU A 124 18.30 17.43 -37.11
CA GLU A 124 17.11 18.26 -37.36
C GLU A 124 17.50 19.72 -37.24
N SER A 125 17.15 20.52 -38.27
CA SER A 125 17.54 21.94 -38.32
C SER A 125 16.88 22.72 -37.15
N ALA A 126 17.59 23.72 -36.63
CA ALA A 126 17.09 24.57 -35.55
C ALA A 126 15.76 25.27 -35.94
N GLU A 127 15.54 25.49 -37.23
CA GLU A 127 14.31 26.08 -37.79
C GLU A 127 13.10 25.16 -37.71
N GLU A 128 13.24 23.86 -37.96
CA GLU A 128 12.15 22.88 -37.80
C GLU A 128 11.72 22.70 -36.33
N ARG A 129 12.69 22.78 -35.40
CA ARG A 129 12.40 22.77 -33.96
C ARG A 129 11.65 24.03 -33.50
N LEU A 130 11.93 25.19 -34.09
CA LEU A 130 11.24 26.45 -33.79
C LEU A 130 9.86 26.52 -34.39
N GLN A 131 9.63 25.96 -35.57
CA GLN A 131 8.29 25.88 -36.20
C GLN A 131 7.32 24.98 -35.42
N ARG A 132 7.80 23.90 -34.78
CA ARG A 132 6.98 23.01 -33.96
C ARG A 132 6.64 23.56 -32.57
N LYS A 133 7.23 24.66 -32.10
CA LYS A 133 7.06 25.17 -30.73
C LYS A 133 6.19 26.41 -30.67
N SER A 134 4.88 26.23 -30.62
CA SER A 134 3.95 27.25 -30.09
C SER A 134 4.14 27.40 -28.58
N THR A 135 3.88 28.60 -28.00
CA THR A 135 3.97 28.81 -26.55
C THR A 135 2.89 27.97 -25.83
N PRO A 136 3.10 27.59 -24.54
CA PRO A 136 2.10 26.85 -23.77
C PRO A 136 0.72 27.51 -23.76
N LEU A 137 0.69 28.86 -23.74
CA LEU A 137 -0.55 29.65 -23.79
C LEU A 137 -1.30 29.49 -25.11
N VAL A 138 -0.59 29.50 -26.26
CA VAL A 138 -1.16 29.32 -27.58
C VAL A 138 -1.77 27.91 -27.73
N ARG A 139 -1.11 26.88 -27.23
CA ARG A 139 -1.65 25.51 -27.26
C ARG A 139 -2.91 25.37 -26.43
N ARG A 140 -3.00 26.05 -25.29
CA ARG A 140 -4.21 26.05 -24.44
C ARG A 140 -5.36 26.71 -25.15
N MET A 141 -5.15 27.86 -25.77
CA MET A 141 -6.18 28.58 -26.54
C MET A 141 -6.66 27.78 -27.76
N VAL A 142 -5.74 27.15 -28.51
CA VAL A 142 -6.06 26.30 -29.65
C VAL A 142 -6.90 25.08 -29.25
N ALA A 143 -6.58 24.44 -28.08
CA ALA A 143 -7.34 23.34 -27.54
C ALA A 143 -8.72 23.78 -26.99
N GLU A 144 -8.81 24.95 -26.35
CA GLU A 144 -10.05 25.50 -25.80
C GLU A 144 -11.07 25.87 -26.90
N HIS A 145 -10.58 26.33 -28.08
CA HIS A 145 -11.39 26.69 -29.22
C HIS A 145 -11.46 25.61 -30.31
N ASN A 146 -10.93 24.41 -30.05
CA ASN A 146 -10.92 23.26 -30.97
C ASN A 146 -10.39 23.58 -32.40
N LEU A 147 -9.33 24.38 -32.48
CA LEU A 147 -8.70 24.85 -33.72
C LEU A 147 -7.53 23.94 -34.12
N ASP A 148 -7.26 23.85 -35.42
CA ASP A 148 -6.05 23.17 -35.89
C ASP A 148 -4.89 24.17 -35.97
N LEU A 149 -3.84 23.92 -35.18
CA LEU A 149 -2.64 24.76 -35.12
C LEU A 149 -1.93 24.89 -36.48
N ALA A 150 -2.08 23.89 -37.38
CA ALA A 150 -1.48 23.89 -38.71
C ALA A 150 -2.23 24.84 -39.68
N ALA A 151 -3.46 25.24 -39.37
CA ALA A 151 -4.26 26.14 -40.19
C ALA A 151 -4.05 27.61 -39.83
N ILE A 152 -3.34 27.95 -38.77
CA ILE A 152 -3.12 29.32 -38.29
C ILE A 152 -1.75 29.83 -38.78
N PRO A 153 -1.70 30.86 -39.64
CA PRO A 153 -0.44 31.44 -40.07
C PRO A 153 0.24 32.17 -38.91
N GLY A 154 1.47 31.75 -38.56
CA GLY A 154 2.25 32.35 -37.44
C GLY A 154 2.99 33.62 -37.92
N SER A 155 2.81 34.75 -37.23
CA SER A 155 3.49 36.00 -37.46
C SER A 155 4.76 36.20 -36.63
N GLY A 156 5.06 35.29 -35.69
CA GLY A 156 6.25 35.40 -34.81
C GLY A 156 7.57 35.00 -35.48
N ILE A 157 8.70 35.20 -34.75
CA ILE A 157 10.07 34.88 -35.20
C ILE A 157 10.13 33.41 -35.64
N ALA A 158 10.61 33.14 -36.86
CA ALA A 158 10.68 31.84 -37.51
C ALA A 158 9.31 31.15 -37.70
N GLY A 159 8.24 31.91 -38.00
CA GLY A 159 6.91 31.37 -38.30
C GLY A 159 6.16 30.85 -37.06
N ARG A 160 6.51 31.28 -35.85
CA ARG A 160 5.86 30.85 -34.61
C ARG A 160 4.49 31.49 -34.49
N VAL A 161 3.47 30.66 -34.17
CA VAL A 161 2.12 31.14 -33.87
C VAL A 161 2.11 31.86 -32.54
N THR A 162 1.65 33.11 -32.54
CA THR A 162 1.51 33.98 -31.37
C THR A 162 0.06 34.01 -30.87
N LYS A 163 -0.15 34.54 -29.65
CA LYS A 163 -1.50 34.74 -29.12
C LYS A 163 -2.37 35.61 -30.03
N GLN A 164 -1.75 36.64 -30.65
CA GLN A 164 -2.44 37.57 -31.55
C GLN A 164 -2.94 36.87 -32.78
N ASP A 165 -2.17 35.93 -33.33
CA ASP A 165 -2.54 35.15 -34.53
C ASP A 165 -3.77 34.29 -34.30
N VAL A 166 -3.87 33.66 -33.12
CA VAL A 166 -5.03 32.87 -32.73
C VAL A 166 -6.28 33.75 -32.56
N LEU A 167 -6.15 34.92 -31.93
CA LEU A 167 -7.25 35.86 -31.78
C LEU A 167 -7.73 36.41 -33.12
N THR A 168 -6.82 36.79 -34.03
CA THR A 168 -7.14 37.26 -35.36
C THR A 168 -7.81 36.15 -36.20
N PHE A 169 -7.38 34.92 -36.04
CA PHE A 169 -7.98 33.75 -36.71
C PHE A 169 -9.39 33.46 -36.19
N LEU A 170 -9.68 33.70 -34.92
CA LEU A 170 -11.01 33.59 -34.32
C LEU A 170 -11.96 34.71 -34.75
N GLU A 171 -11.43 35.93 -35.00
CA GLU A 171 -12.18 37.08 -35.49
C GLU A 171 -12.50 37.00 -37.00
N GLN A 172 -11.71 36.22 -37.75
CA GLN A 172 -11.95 35.92 -39.16
C GLN A 172 -12.83 34.68 -39.25
N GLU A 173 -14.15 34.84 -39.16
CA GLU A 173 -15.13 33.79 -39.41
C GLU A 173 -14.92 33.21 -40.81
N PRO A 174 -14.62 31.91 -40.99
CA PRO A 174 -14.41 31.34 -42.33
C PRO A 174 -15.77 31.28 -43.04
N PRO A 175 -15.86 31.64 -44.35
CA PRO A 175 -17.10 31.48 -45.09
C PRO A 175 -17.49 30.02 -45.14
N ALA A 176 -18.72 29.76 -44.75
CA ALA A 176 -19.35 28.43 -44.76
C ALA A 176 -19.11 27.75 -46.13
N ALA A 177 -18.32 26.69 -46.15
CA ALA A 177 -18.13 25.84 -47.30
C ALA A 177 -19.45 25.16 -47.64
N ALA A 178 -20.04 25.51 -48.79
CA ALA A 178 -21.26 24.92 -49.32
C ALA A 178 -21.07 23.41 -49.50
N ALA A 179 -21.91 22.64 -48.84
CA ALA A 179 -22.03 21.20 -49.05
C ALA A 179 -22.60 20.92 -50.45
N PRO A 180 -22.08 19.95 -51.19
CA PRO A 180 -22.65 19.55 -52.48
C PRO A 180 -24.03 18.89 -52.27
N ALA A 181 -25.03 19.35 -53.06
CA ALA A 181 -26.40 18.84 -53.09
C ALA A 181 -26.41 17.33 -53.39
N ARG A 182 -26.96 16.55 -52.51
CA ARG A 182 -27.18 15.10 -52.64
C ARG A 182 -28.57 14.87 -53.19
N ALA A 183 -28.66 14.17 -54.31
CA ALA A 183 -29.90 13.77 -54.97
C ALA A 183 -30.77 12.88 -54.06
N PRO A 184 -32.10 12.86 -54.22
CA PRO A 184 -32.99 12.09 -53.36
C PRO A 184 -32.86 10.59 -53.65
N GLN A 185 -32.45 9.81 -52.67
CA GLN A 185 -32.54 8.35 -52.68
C GLN A 185 -33.62 7.92 -51.69
N GLY A 186 -34.41 6.97 -52.14
CA GLY A 186 -35.63 6.49 -51.53
C GLY A 186 -35.48 5.96 -50.10
N GLU A 187 -36.60 6.02 -49.45
CA GLU A 187 -36.91 5.59 -48.10
C GLU A 187 -36.63 4.11 -47.90
N ALA A 188 -35.60 3.79 -47.07
CA ALA A 188 -35.36 2.45 -46.55
C ALA A 188 -36.00 2.33 -45.16
N PRO A 189 -36.52 1.15 -44.76
CA PRO A 189 -37.29 1.02 -43.52
C PRO A 189 -36.44 1.25 -42.29
N ALA A 190 -37.03 1.91 -41.28
CA ALA A 190 -36.41 2.27 -40.02
C ALA A 190 -35.80 1.06 -39.31
N ALA A 191 -34.50 1.15 -38.99
CA ALA A 191 -33.82 0.21 -38.10
C ALA A 191 -34.39 0.35 -36.68
N PRO A 192 -34.48 -0.75 -35.90
CA PRO A 192 -34.94 -0.70 -34.51
C PRO A 192 -34.01 0.17 -33.67
N PRO A 193 -34.52 0.80 -32.59
CA PRO A 193 -33.72 1.69 -31.76
C PRO A 193 -32.55 0.91 -31.16
N ALA A 194 -31.33 1.44 -31.33
CA ALA A 194 -30.13 0.90 -30.74
C ALA A 194 -30.29 0.87 -29.21
N SER A 195 -30.14 -0.31 -28.64
CA SER A 195 -30.03 -0.49 -27.18
C SER A 195 -28.96 0.45 -26.62
N PRO A 196 -29.17 1.04 -25.43
CA PRO A 196 -28.14 1.89 -24.81
C PRO A 196 -26.85 1.10 -24.69
N ALA A 197 -25.76 1.63 -25.23
CA ALA A 197 -24.44 1.05 -25.08
C ALA A 197 -24.15 0.91 -23.61
N VAL A 198 -24.06 -0.32 -23.16
CA VAL A 198 -23.56 -0.65 -21.82
C VAL A 198 -22.16 -0.01 -21.72
N ALA A 199 -22.00 0.94 -20.80
CA ALA A 199 -20.72 1.55 -20.54
C ALA A 199 -19.70 0.42 -20.32
N ALA A 200 -18.67 0.38 -21.15
CA ALA A 200 -17.62 -0.62 -21.05
C ALA A 200 -17.05 -0.55 -19.64
N ALA A 201 -17.08 -1.67 -18.93
CA ALA A 201 -16.42 -1.80 -17.64
C ALA A 201 -14.96 -1.32 -17.78
N PRO A 202 -14.41 -0.59 -16.78
CA PRO A 202 -13.03 -0.15 -16.85
C PRO A 202 -12.12 -1.36 -17.09
N ALA A 203 -11.26 -1.25 -18.10
CA ALA A 203 -10.32 -2.31 -18.45
C ALA A 203 -9.52 -2.73 -17.21
N PRO A 204 -9.31 -4.03 -16.97
CA PRO A 204 -8.50 -4.50 -15.86
C PRO A 204 -7.11 -3.84 -15.93
N PRO A 205 -6.51 -3.49 -14.78
CA PRO A 205 -5.21 -2.84 -14.75
C PRO A 205 -4.21 -3.70 -15.52
N ALA A 206 -3.45 -3.07 -16.42
CA ALA A 206 -2.44 -3.76 -17.23
C ALA A 206 -1.55 -4.62 -16.32
N ALA A 207 -1.49 -5.90 -16.61
CA ALA A 207 -0.57 -6.82 -15.95
C ALA A 207 0.86 -6.26 -16.08
N GLY A 208 1.64 -6.34 -15.00
CA GLY A 208 3.05 -5.94 -15.03
C GLY A 208 3.84 -6.76 -16.05
N PRO A 209 5.09 -6.40 -16.35
CA PRO A 209 5.94 -7.16 -17.27
C PRO A 209 6.09 -8.60 -16.76
N GLN A 210 5.83 -9.56 -17.64
CA GLN A 210 6.09 -10.96 -17.37
C GLN A 210 7.58 -11.24 -17.63
N VAL A 211 8.19 -12.02 -16.75
CA VAL A 211 9.60 -12.41 -16.84
C VAL A 211 9.64 -13.93 -16.83
N ASP A 212 10.30 -14.53 -17.82
CA ASP A 212 10.54 -15.96 -17.86
C ASP A 212 11.68 -16.35 -16.91
N PRO A 213 11.53 -17.40 -16.09
CA PRO A 213 12.60 -17.84 -15.21
C PRO A 213 13.76 -18.45 -16.03
N TRP A 214 14.99 -18.22 -15.53
CA TRP A 214 16.19 -18.82 -16.10
C TRP A 214 16.44 -20.22 -15.54
N GLU A 215 17.32 -20.98 -16.20
CA GLU A 215 17.72 -22.29 -15.71
C GLU A 215 18.37 -22.18 -14.31
N GLY A 216 17.82 -22.91 -13.34
CA GLY A 216 18.26 -22.86 -11.94
C GLY A 216 17.54 -21.83 -11.06
N ASP A 217 16.65 -21.03 -11.61
CA ASP A 217 15.83 -20.10 -10.81
C ASP A 217 14.82 -20.86 -9.94
N ARG A 218 14.66 -20.39 -8.70
CA ARG A 218 13.59 -20.84 -7.81
C ARG A 218 12.35 -19.96 -7.99
N VAL A 219 11.31 -20.52 -8.54
CA VAL A 219 10.00 -19.88 -8.66
C VAL A 219 9.16 -20.22 -7.42
N GLU A 220 8.69 -19.21 -6.71
CA GLU A 220 7.84 -19.36 -5.53
C GLU A 220 6.55 -18.53 -5.71
N PRO A 221 5.37 -19.16 -5.61
CA PRO A 221 4.10 -18.45 -5.71
C PRO A 221 3.91 -17.52 -4.51
N TRP A 222 3.30 -16.37 -4.73
CA TRP A 222 3.00 -15.42 -3.64
C TRP A 222 1.97 -16.01 -2.67
N SER A 223 2.24 -15.87 -1.38
CA SER A 223 1.23 -16.12 -0.36
C SER A 223 0.08 -15.11 -0.52
N ARG A 224 -1.12 -15.45 -0.01
CA ARG A 224 -2.30 -14.55 -0.01
C ARG A 224 -1.96 -13.18 0.57
N ILE A 225 -1.29 -13.13 1.72
CA ILE A 225 -0.89 -11.88 2.36
C ILE A 225 0.04 -11.06 1.46
N ARG A 226 1.01 -11.70 0.79
CA ARG A 226 1.91 -11.02 -0.14
C ARG A 226 1.15 -10.42 -1.31
N LYS A 227 0.16 -11.14 -1.86
CA LYS A 227 -0.68 -10.65 -2.95
C LYS A 227 -1.50 -9.43 -2.52
N LEU A 228 -2.22 -9.54 -1.39
CA LEU A 228 -3.00 -8.41 -0.84
C LEU A 228 -2.12 -7.17 -0.57
N THR A 229 -0.92 -7.37 0.00
CA THR A 229 0.03 -6.28 0.22
C THR A 229 0.47 -5.64 -1.10
N ALA A 230 0.78 -6.44 -2.13
CA ALA A 230 1.20 -5.93 -3.43
C ALA A 230 0.09 -5.09 -4.08
N ASP A 231 -1.13 -5.61 -4.10
CA ASP A 231 -2.30 -4.93 -4.67
C ASP A 231 -2.58 -3.62 -3.93
N HIS A 232 -2.53 -3.63 -2.60
CA HIS A 232 -2.72 -2.44 -1.76
C HIS A 232 -1.63 -1.37 -2.00
N MET A 233 -0.36 -1.77 -2.12
CA MET A 233 0.75 -0.83 -2.37
C MET A 233 0.68 -0.23 -3.78
N VAL A 234 0.37 -1.04 -4.80
CA VAL A 234 0.17 -0.56 -6.18
C VAL A 234 -1.02 0.38 -6.26
N MET A 235 -2.14 0.01 -5.63
CA MET A 235 -3.33 0.85 -5.54
C MET A 235 -3.03 2.18 -4.85
N SER A 236 -2.33 2.17 -3.72
CA SER A 236 -1.94 3.39 -3.01
C SER A 236 -1.10 4.34 -3.87
N ARG A 237 -0.11 3.81 -4.59
CA ARG A 237 0.74 4.61 -5.50
C ARG A 237 -0.02 5.20 -6.68
N ARG A 238 -1.10 4.57 -7.12
CA ARG A 238 -1.99 5.07 -8.18
C ARG A 238 -3.01 6.08 -7.65
N ALA A 239 -3.53 5.85 -6.45
CA ALA A 239 -4.62 6.65 -5.87
C ALA A 239 -4.13 8.00 -5.33
N SER A 240 -2.92 8.09 -4.79
CA SER A 240 -2.39 9.28 -4.11
C SER A 240 -1.25 9.93 -4.87
N ALA A 241 -1.23 11.25 -4.90
CA ALA A 241 -0.12 12.07 -5.38
C ALA A 241 0.97 12.15 -4.29
N HIS A 242 1.82 11.12 -4.20
CA HIS A 242 2.84 11.01 -3.15
C HIS A 242 3.92 12.06 -3.28
N VAL A 243 4.08 12.88 -2.24
CA VAL A 243 5.23 13.77 -2.00
C VAL A 243 5.80 13.43 -0.62
N ALA A 244 7.06 13.72 -0.39
CA ALA A 244 7.71 13.49 0.90
C ALA A 244 8.46 14.72 1.38
N SER A 245 8.31 15.04 2.68
CA SER A 245 9.12 16.00 3.42
C SER A 245 10.01 15.28 4.44
N LEU A 246 11.25 15.73 4.58
CA LEU A 246 12.25 15.15 5.46
C LEU A 246 12.75 16.20 6.45
N LEU A 247 12.93 15.79 7.70
CA LEU A 247 13.40 16.69 8.75
C LEU A 247 14.33 15.94 9.72
N GLU A 248 15.46 16.54 10.07
CA GLU A 248 16.33 16.04 11.14
C GLU A 248 15.85 16.55 12.50
N VAL A 249 15.80 15.63 13.49
CA VAL A 249 15.38 15.90 14.87
C VAL A 249 16.51 15.57 15.84
N ASP A 250 16.70 16.43 16.83
CA ASP A 250 17.58 16.17 17.98
C ASP A 250 16.76 15.47 19.10
N TYR A 251 17.01 14.18 19.28
CA TYR A 251 16.39 13.34 20.29
C TYR A 251 17.17 13.32 21.62
N THR A 252 18.18 14.19 21.82
CA THR A 252 19.02 14.16 23.02
C THR A 252 18.20 14.29 24.29
N ARG A 253 17.20 15.17 24.29
CA ARG A 253 16.26 15.35 25.40
C ARG A 253 15.45 14.06 25.66
N VAL A 254 14.83 13.52 24.63
CA VAL A 254 14.07 12.26 24.74
C VAL A 254 14.96 11.09 25.19
N ALA A 255 16.22 11.03 24.72
CA ALA A 255 17.17 10.00 25.16
C ALA A 255 17.47 10.09 26.65
N GLN A 256 17.65 11.30 27.20
CA GLN A 256 17.86 11.54 28.62
C GLN A 256 16.63 11.14 29.45
N LEU A 257 15.45 11.59 29.07
CA LEU A 257 14.18 11.27 29.74
C LEU A 257 13.92 9.76 29.73
N ARG A 258 14.11 9.12 28.57
CA ARG A 258 13.97 7.68 28.43
C ARG A 258 14.95 6.92 29.33
N ALA A 259 16.21 7.35 29.42
CA ALA A 259 17.20 6.72 30.27
C ALA A 259 16.81 6.82 31.75
N GLY A 260 16.34 7.98 32.22
CA GLY A 260 15.88 8.21 33.58
C GLY A 260 14.64 7.39 33.95
N ALA A 261 13.66 7.31 33.05
CA ALA A 261 12.39 6.63 33.31
C ALA A 261 12.41 5.12 33.06
N LYS A 262 13.42 4.59 32.38
CA LYS A 262 13.47 3.19 31.93
C LYS A 262 13.26 2.17 33.04
N ALA A 263 13.81 2.39 34.25
CA ALA A 263 13.65 1.48 35.36
C ALA A 263 12.21 1.43 35.87
N SER A 264 11.58 2.60 36.10
CA SER A 264 10.21 2.68 36.62
C SER A 264 9.17 2.11 35.63
N TYR A 265 9.40 2.29 34.32
CA TYR A 265 8.54 1.68 33.29
C TYR A 265 8.71 0.17 33.25
N LYS A 266 9.95 -0.35 33.41
CA LYS A 266 10.22 -1.79 33.45
C LYS A 266 9.55 -2.45 34.68
N GLU A 267 9.55 -1.81 35.85
CA GLU A 267 8.81 -2.29 37.02
C GLU A 267 7.30 -2.39 36.77
N ARG A 268 6.77 -1.54 35.91
CA ARG A 268 5.35 -1.59 35.45
C ARG A 268 5.12 -2.56 34.29
N GLY A 269 6.13 -3.38 33.91
CA GLY A 269 6.06 -4.36 32.83
C GLY A 269 6.09 -3.73 31.41
N VAL A 270 6.55 -2.48 31.28
CA VAL A 270 6.53 -1.76 30.00
C VAL A 270 7.95 -1.42 29.53
N ASN A 271 8.27 -1.71 28.28
CA ASN A 271 9.51 -1.29 27.64
C ASN A 271 9.33 0.10 27.00
N LEU A 272 9.95 1.13 27.59
CA LEU A 272 9.89 2.50 27.07
C LEU A 272 10.88 2.68 25.91
N THR A 273 10.38 2.96 24.72
CA THR A 273 11.13 3.11 23.47
C THR A 273 11.03 4.55 22.93
N PHE A 274 11.92 4.95 22.01
CA PHE A 274 11.78 6.21 21.26
C PHE A 274 10.45 6.29 20.51
N LEU A 275 9.99 5.16 20.01
CA LEU A 275 8.71 5.07 19.30
C LEU A 275 7.53 5.56 20.18
N ALA A 276 7.53 5.26 21.47
CA ALA A 276 6.47 5.72 22.37
C ALA A 276 6.41 7.25 22.48
N PHE A 277 7.57 7.90 22.62
CA PHE A 277 7.67 9.36 22.64
C PHE A 277 7.21 9.97 21.31
N ILE A 278 7.69 9.43 20.19
CA ILE A 278 7.32 9.90 18.86
C ILE A 278 5.82 9.74 18.64
N THR A 279 5.24 8.58 18.99
CA THR A 279 3.81 8.33 18.84
C THR A 279 2.98 9.31 19.70
N LYS A 280 3.42 9.61 20.93
CA LYS A 280 2.74 10.61 21.78
C LYS A 280 2.73 11.99 21.13
N VAL A 281 3.89 12.46 20.69
CA VAL A 281 3.98 13.80 20.07
C VAL A 281 3.24 13.83 18.74
N VAL A 282 3.27 12.76 17.95
CA VAL A 282 2.48 12.66 16.71
C VAL A 282 0.99 12.78 17.02
N ALA A 283 0.47 12.05 18.01
CA ALA A 283 -0.94 12.09 18.37
C ALA A 283 -1.38 13.49 18.82
N ASP A 284 -0.56 14.15 19.63
CA ASP A 284 -0.82 15.52 20.08
C ASP A 284 -0.75 16.54 18.91
N THR A 285 0.21 16.37 18.00
CA THR A 285 0.40 17.25 16.84
C THR A 285 -0.71 17.08 15.80
N LEU A 286 -1.23 15.86 15.58
CA LEU A 286 -2.34 15.61 14.65
C LEU A 286 -3.62 16.40 15.03
N ARG A 287 -3.84 16.70 16.30
CA ARG A 287 -4.96 17.57 16.74
C ARG A 287 -4.84 18.99 16.23
N LEU A 288 -3.62 19.48 16.03
CA LEU A 288 -3.33 20.82 15.54
C LEU A 288 -3.34 20.91 14.00
N HIS A 289 -3.19 19.76 13.33
CA HIS A 289 -3.08 19.66 11.87
C HIS A 289 -4.11 18.69 11.30
N PRO A 290 -5.42 19.00 11.32
CA PRO A 290 -6.47 18.05 10.92
C PRO A 290 -6.38 17.61 9.46
N VAL A 291 -5.75 18.38 8.58
CA VAL A 291 -5.55 18.00 7.16
C VAL A 291 -4.61 16.80 7.03
N VAL A 292 -3.66 16.60 7.96
CA VAL A 292 -2.77 15.45 8.00
C VAL A 292 -3.50 14.20 8.55
N ASN A 293 -4.57 14.40 9.34
CA ASN A 293 -5.44 13.33 9.86
C ASN A 293 -6.73 13.22 9.03
N ALA A 294 -6.60 13.16 7.71
CA ALA A 294 -7.72 13.18 6.78
C ALA A 294 -7.67 11.99 5.79
N ALA A 295 -8.68 11.88 4.96
CA ALA A 295 -8.78 10.93 3.88
C ALA A 295 -9.43 11.57 2.65
N VAL A 296 -9.12 11.07 1.46
CA VAL A 296 -9.74 11.49 0.20
C VAL A 296 -10.88 10.54 -0.15
N SER A 297 -12.05 11.08 -0.50
CA SER A 297 -13.18 10.31 -1.02
C SER A 297 -13.78 11.05 -2.22
N GLY A 298 -13.55 10.55 -3.42
CA GLY A 298 -13.91 11.24 -4.65
C GLY A 298 -13.26 12.62 -4.72
N GLU A 299 -14.07 13.67 -4.80
CA GLU A 299 -13.64 15.07 -4.81
C GLU A 299 -13.76 15.75 -3.42
N SER A 300 -13.85 14.95 -2.35
CA SER A 300 -14.06 15.46 -0.99
C SER A 300 -12.92 15.05 -0.05
N THR A 301 -12.58 15.94 0.88
CA THR A 301 -11.68 15.67 2.02
C THR A 301 -12.49 15.32 3.25
N ILE A 302 -12.22 14.16 3.83
CA ILE A 302 -12.85 13.69 5.07
C ILE A 302 -11.87 13.92 6.21
N TYR A 303 -12.10 14.93 7.02
CA TYR A 303 -11.36 15.18 8.26
C TYR A 303 -11.79 14.20 9.33
N ARG A 304 -10.82 13.41 9.85
CA ARG A 304 -11.11 12.43 10.90
C ARG A 304 -11.12 13.12 12.27
N ARG A 305 -12.18 12.88 13.05
CA ARG A 305 -12.26 13.35 14.44
C ARG A 305 -11.33 12.57 15.35
N ASP A 306 -11.36 11.25 15.22
CA ASP A 306 -10.58 10.35 16.06
C ASP A 306 -9.12 10.30 15.56
N ILE A 307 -8.17 10.20 16.48
CA ILE A 307 -6.75 10.06 16.18
C ILE A 307 -6.32 8.63 16.50
N ASN A 308 -6.31 7.80 15.47
CA ASN A 308 -5.99 6.38 15.55
C ASN A 308 -4.66 6.11 14.86
N VAL A 309 -3.61 5.88 15.64
CA VAL A 309 -2.25 5.75 15.11
C VAL A 309 -1.90 4.29 14.86
N GLY A 310 -1.71 3.93 13.60
CA GLY A 310 -1.19 2.63 13.18
C GLY A 310 0.32 2.55 13.39
N ILE A 311 0.79 1.43 13.92
CA ILE A 311 2.22 1.15 14.12
C ILE A 311 2.63 -0.01 13.24
N ALA A 312 3.49 0.22 12.25
CA ALA A 312 3.95 -0.85 11.36
C ALA A 312 4.87 -1.84 12.11
N VAL A 313 4.49 -3.11 12.12
CA VAL A 313 5.25 -4.21 12.75
C VAL A 313 5.72 -5.16 11.65
N ALA A 314 7.05 -5.28 11.51
CA ALA A 314 7.66 -6.25 10.61
C ALA A 314 7.59 -7.65 11.24
N LEU A 315 7.22 -8.64 10.43
CA LEU A 315 7.07 -10.05 10.80
C LEU A 315 7.81 -10.89 9.76
N ASP A 316 8.22 -12.10 10.13
CA ASP A 316 8.93 -13.02 9.22
C ASP A 316 8.13 -13.34 7.95
N TRP A 317 6.80 -13.31 8.06
CA TRP A 317 5.86 -13.62 6.97
C TRP A 317 5.26 -12.37 6.30
N GLY A 318 5.58 -11.16 6.75
CA GLY A 318 5.09 -9.93 6.14
C GLY A 318 5.10 -8.71 7.05
N LEU A 319 4.20 -7.77 6.79
CA LEU A 319 4.01 -6.54 7.56
C LEU A 319 2.56 -6.44 8.00
N ILE A 320 2.33 -6.04 9.25
CA ILE A 320 0.99 -5.73 9.78
C ILE A 320 1.01 -4.38 10.48
N VAL A 321 -0.11 -3.68 10.47
CA VAL A 321 -0.22 -2.33 11.05
C VAL A 321 -1.33 -2.29 12.10
N PRO A 322 -1.09 -2.79 13.33
CA PRO A 322 -2.03 -2.62 14.43
C PRO A 322 -2.23 -1.15 14.78
N VAL A 323 -3.41 -0.82 15.31
CA VAL A 323 -3.89 0.55 15.51
C VAL A 323 -4.10 0.85 16.98
N ILE A 324 -3.45 1.89 17.47
CA ILE A 324 -3.71 2.50 18.78
C ILE A 324 -4.87 3.48 18.61
N ARG A 325 -6.03 3.14 19.13
CA ARG A 325 -7.21 3.99 19.05
C ARG A 325 -7.14 5.12 20.07
N HIS A 326 -7.67 6.30 19.70
CA HIS A 326 -7.70 7.50 20.55
C HIS A 326 -6.33 7.79 21.18
N ALA A 327 -5.28 7.74 20.36
CA ALA A 327 -3.89 7.86 20.81
C ALA A 327 -3.61 9.21 21.51
N ASP A 328 -4.35 10.25 21.16
CA ASP A 328 -4.26 11.59 21.74
C ASP A 328 -4.77 11.66 23.19
N GLU A 329 -5.67 10.77 23.60
CA GLU A 329 -6.20 10.67 24.96
C GLU A 329 -5.26 9.89 25.91
N LEU A 330 -4.29 9.16 25.35
CA LEU A 330 -3.39 8.31 26.13
C LEU A 330 -2.18 9.08 26.67
N SER A 331 -1.81 8.76 27.92
CA SER A 331 -0.51 9.16 28.46
C SER A 331 0.65 8.43 27.76
N LEU A 332 1.88 8.92 27.93
CA LEU A 332 3.08 8.23 27.42
C LEU A 332 3.14 6.76 27.87
N LEU A 333 2.79 6.47 29.13
CA LEU A 333 2.72 5.10 29.67
C LEU A 333 1.65 4.27 28.95
N GLY A 334 0.47 4.86 28.68
CA GLY A 334 -0.62 4.20 27.95
C GLY A 334 -0.19 3.82 26.53
N ILE A 335 0.43 4.77 25.83
CA ILE A 335 0.96 4.55 24.47
C ILE A 335 2.07 3.47 24.48
N ALA A 336 3.03 3.57 25.42
CA ALA A 336 4.12 2.59 25.52
C ALA A 336 3.58 1.17 25.80
N ARG A 337 2.56 1.06 26.66
CA ARG A 337 1.88 -0.22 26.95
C ARG A 337 1.17 -0.76 25.71
N ALA A 338 0.42 0.09 24.99
CA ALA A 338 -0.28 -0.31 23.77
C ALA A 338 0.70 -0.77 22.68
N ILE A 339 1.84 -0.07 22.49
CA ILE A 339 2.87 -0.47 21.52
C ILE A 339 3.47 -1.84 21.87
N ASN A 340 3.76 -2.07 23.16
CA ASN A 340 4.33 -3.35 23.62
C ASN A 340 3.36 -4.49 23.40
N ASP A 341 2.10 -4.33 23.85
CA ASP A 341 1.04 -5.33 23.74
C ASP A 341 0.73 -5.68 22.28
N LEU A 342 0.41 -4.67 21.46
CA LEU A 342 0.10 -4.87 20.05
C LEU A 342 1.28 -5.50 19.28
N GLY A 343 2.52 -5.08 19.58
CA GLY A 343 3.71 -5.64 18.97
C GLY A 343 3.97 -7.10 19.35
N GLU A 344 3.71 -7.49 20.59
CA GLU A 344 3.81 -8.88 21.05
C GLU A 344 2.72 -9.76 20.41
N ARG A 345 1.46 -9.32 20.46
CA ARG A 345 0.34 -10.06 19.85
C ARG A 345 0.43 -10.16 18.33
N ALA A 346 1.01 -9.14 17.67
CA ALA A 346 1.29 -9.19 16.24
C ALA A 346 2.24 -10.33 15.90
N ARG A 347 3.39 -10.43 16.62
CA ARG A 347 4.36 -11.52 16.41
C ARG A 347 3.79 -12.89 16.73
N ALA A 348 2.92 -12.97 17.75
CA ALA A 348 2.24 -14.19 18.16
C ALA A 348 1.02 -14.54 17.28
N LYS A 349 0.70 -13.77 16.23
CA LYS A 349 -0.49 -13.92 15.37
C LYS A 349 -1.81 -13.89 16.14
N ARG A 350 -1.90 -13.07 17.20
CA ARG A 350 -3.06 -13.00 18.11
C ARG A 350 -3.80 -11.66 18.01
N LEU A 351 -3.60 -10.91 16.94
CA LEU A 351 -4.38 -9.68 16.68
C LEU A 351 -5.75 -10.04 16.13
N SER A 352 -6.77 -9.32 16.60
CA SER A 352 -8.10 -9.39 15.99
C SER A 352 -8.18 -8.51 14.72
N PRO A 353 -9.06 -8.82 13.76
CA PRO A 353 -9.25 -8.00 12.56
C PRO A 353 -9.57 -6.53 12.85
N ASP A 354 -10.29 -6.25 13.94
CA ASP A 354 -10.65 -4.88 14.34
C ASP A 354 -9.46 -4.04 14.80
N GLU A 355 -8.38 -4.68 15.24
CA GLU A 355 -7.18 -3.99 15.73
C GLU A 355 -6.26 -3.48 14.60
N VAL A 356 -6.51 -3.88 13.37
CA VAL A 356 -5.76 -3.42 12.18
C VAL A 356 -6.59 -2.49 11.29
N GLN A 357 -7.81 -2.14 11.73
CA GLN A 357 -8.73 -1.29 10.99
C GLN A 357 -8.90 0.08 11.65
N LYS A 358 -9.46 1.03 10.88
CA LYS A 358 -9.78 2.39 11.31
C LYS A 358 -8.57 3.23 11.77
N GLY A 359 -7.35 2.88 11.32
CA GLY A 359 -6.20 3.76 11.48
C GLY A 359 -6.36 5.03 10.66
N THR A 360 -5.98 6.19 11.23
CA THR A 360 -6.10 7.49 10.56
C THR A 360 -4.74 8.06 10.15
N PHE A 361 -3.67 7.60 10.79
CA PHE A 361 -2.28 7.93 10.49
C PHE A 361 -1.41 6.72 10.78
N THR A 362 -0.31 6.51 10.05
CA THR A 362 0.60 5.37 10.26
C THR A 362 2.02 5.82 10.58
N ILE A 363 2.66 5.14 11.52
CA ILE A 363 4.09 5.29 11.82
C ILE A 363 4.81 3.99 11.46
N THR A 364 5.88 4.09 10.68
CA THR A 364 6.79 2.98 10.37
C THR A 364 8.20 3.29 10.86
N ASN A 365 8.94 2.28 11.29
CA ASN A 365 10.26 2.47 11.89
C ASN A 365 11.33 1.60 11.19
N PRO A 366 11.77 1.97 9.97
CA PRO A 366 12.88 1.29 9.31
C PRO A 366 14.23 1.51 9.98
N GLY A 367 14.34 2.53 10.85
CA GLY A 367 15.57 2.83 11.61
C GLY A 367 16.05 1.73 12.55
N VAL A 368 15.16 0.81 12.97
CA VAL A 368 15.56 -0.38 13.77
C VAL A 368 16.46 -1.34 12.97
N PHE A 369 16.44 -1.26 11.62
CA PHE A 369 17.30 -2.02 10.72
C PHE A 369 18.52 -1.23 10.24
N GLY A 370 18.80 -0.05 10.83
CA GLY A 370 19.89 0.83 10.45
C GLY A 370 19.63 1.77 9.27
N SER A 371 18.39 1.82 8.76
CA SER A 371 18.04 2.73 7.65
C SER A 371 18.10 4.18 8.15
N TYR A 372 18.92 5.01 7.49
CA TYR A 372 19.05 6.43 7.82
C TYR A 372 17.76 7.21 7.58
N VAL A 373 17.11 6.96 6.45
CA VAL A 373 15.81 7.53 6.07
C VAL A 373 15.11 6.58 5.10
N GLY A 374 13.80 6.49 5.20
CA GLY A 374 12.95 5.74 4.27
C GLY A 374 11.78 6.61 3.84
N LEU A 375 11.35 6.48 2.58
CA LEU A 375 10.16 7.14 2.06
C LEU A 375 9.03 6.11 1.96
N PRO A 376 8.11 6.07 2.94
CA PRO A 376 7.06 5.05 2.98
C PRO A 376 5.96 5.31 1.96
N ILE A 377 5.28 4.25 1.53
CA ILE A 377 4.04 4.36 0.75
C ILE A 377 2.89 4.58 1.73
N ILE A 378 1.97 5.49 1.39
CA ILE A 378 0.81 5.82 2.22
C ILE A 378 -0.07 4.57 2.40
N ASN A 379 -0.47 4.31 3.65
CA ASN A 379 -1.39 3.24 4.00
C ASN A 379 -2.84 3.71 3.79
N GLN A 380 -3.41 3.42 2.62
CA GLN A 380 -4.77 3.86 2.28
C GLN A 380 -5.82 3.38 3.31
N PRO A 381 -6.87 4.17 3.59
CA PRO A 381 -7.27 5.44 2.96
C PRO A 381 -6.70 6.70 3.63
N GLN A 382 -5.60 6.59 4.37
CA GLN A 382 -4.95 7.69 5.09
C GLN A 382 -4.33 8.70 4.11
N SER A 383 -4.15 9.95 4.57
CA SER A 383 -3.51 11.01 3.78
C SER A 383 -1.99 11.09 3.96
N ALA A 384 -1.46 10.51 5.05
CA ALA A 384 -0.03 10.58 5.34
C ALA A 384 0.48 9.39 6.16
N ILE A 385 1.79 9.18 6.12
CA ILE A 385 2.54 8.17 6.87
C ILE A 385 3.91 8.74 7.27
N LEU A 386 4.33 8.47 8.50
CA LEU A 386 5.61 8.91 9.04
C LEU A 386 6.59 7.74 9.13
N ALA A 387 7.79 7.90 8.58
CA ALA A 387 8.91 6.97 8.77
C ALA A 387 9.93 7.56 9.75
N ILE A 388 10.41 6.70 10.65
CA ILE A 388 11.47 7.01 11.61
C ILE A 388 12.76 6.37 11.13
N GLY A 389 13.78 7.19 10.84
CA GLY A 389 15.12 6.73 10.54
C GLY A 389 15.90 6.29 11.79
N ALA A 390 17.12 5.79 11.59
CA ALA A 390 17.99 5.41 12.67
C ALA A 390 18.27 6.60 13.61
N ILE A 391 18.10 6.38 14.92
CA ILE A 391 18.36 7.37 15.97
C ILE A 391 19.70 7.04 16.62
N GLU A 392 20.72 7.84 16.35
CA GLU A 392 22.11 7.56 16.67
C GLU A 392 22.82 8.76 17.26
N LYS A 393 23.92 8.51 18.00
CA LYS A 393 24.80 9.57 18.46
C LYS A 393 25.70 10.04 17.31
N ARG A 394 25.62 11.34 17.01
CA ARG A 394 26.42 11.97 15.95
C ARG A 394 27.02 13.30 16.43
N PRO A 395 28.18 13.73 15.89
CA PRO A 395 28.70 15.07 16.11
C PRO A 395 27.74 16.11 15.52
N ALA A 396 27.49 17.18 16.25
CA ALA A 396 26.66 18.29 15.78
C ALA A 396 27.19 19.62 16.34
N VAL A 397 26.92 20.69 15.64
CA VAL A 397 27.14 22.03 16.14
C VAL A 397 26.12 22.33 17.25
N VAL A 398 26.60 22.71 18.41
CA VAL A 398 25.79 23.09 19.56
C VAL A 398 26.06 24.55 19.85
N ARG A 399 25.00 25.39 19.77
CA ARG A 399 25.08 26.79 20.12
C ARG A 399 24.89 26.96 21.63
N ALA A 400 25.87 27.56 22.28
CA ALA A 400 25.80 27.92 23.68
C ALA A 400 24.90 29.17 23.90
N ALA A 401 24.53 29.45 25.16
CA ALA A 401 23.66 30.60 25.49
C ALA A 401 24.29 31.97 25.13
N ASP A 402 25.60 32.06 25.08
CA ASP A 402 26.37 33.26 24.68
C ASP A 402 26.46 33.40 23.13
N GLY A 403 25.86 32.50 22.37
CA GLY A 403 25.88 32.50 20.91
C GLY A 403 27.09 31.82 20.28
N THR A 404 28.04 31.31 21.08
CA THR A 404 29.21 30.57 20.56
C THR A 404 28.84 29.18 20.08
N ASP A 405 29.42 28.78 18.95
CA ASP A 405 29.22 27.43 18.40
C ASP A 405 30.34 26.50 18.90
N SER A 406 29.95 25.31 19.34
CA SER A 406 30.84 24.25 19.79
C SER A 406 30.45 22.92 19.15
N LEU A 407 31.43 21.99 19.05
CA LEU A 407 31.14 20.63 18.59
C LEU A 407 30.68 19.77 19.78
N GLY A 408 29.49 19.22 19.69
CA GLY A 408 28.94 18.33 20.72
C GLY A 408 28.46 17.01 20.14
N ILE A 409 28.24 16.02 21.03
CA ILE A 409 27.61 14.76 20.65
C ILE A 409 26.10 14.90 20.92
N ARG A 410 25.28 14.71 19.91
CA ARG A 410 23.83 14.73 19.98
C ARG A 410 23.24 13.39 19.52
N THR A 411 22.09 13.05 20.03
CA THR A 411 21.30 11.91 19.55
C THR A 411 20.37 12.42 18.45
N LEU A 412 20.72 12.14 17.18
CA LEU A 412 20.03 12.66 16.00
C LEU A 412 19.33 11.54 15.25
N GLY A 413 18.25 11.86 14.55
CA GLY A 413 17.52 10.94 13.69
C GLY A 413 16.68 11.69 12.67
N MET A 414 16.43 11.04 11.53
CA MET A 414 15.58 11.58 10.48
C MET A 414 14.12 11.16 10.68
N LEU A 415 13.23 12.09 10.43
CA LEU A 415 11.82 11.82 10.17
C LEU A 415 11.53 12.09 8.70
N ALA A 416 10.80 11.19 8.07
CA ALA A 416 10.30 11.38 6.71
C ALA A 416 8.80 11.15 6.69
N MET A 417 8.04 12.10 6.19
CA MET A 417 6.60 11.98 6.03
C MET A 417 6.25 11.95 4.56
N SER A 418 5.61 10.85 4.11
CA SER A 418 4.96 10.82 2.80
C SER A 418 3.50 11.24 2.97
N TYR A 419 3.00 12.07 2.07
CA TYR A 419 1.64 12.61 2.14
C TYR A 419 1.02 12.71 0.75
N ASP A 420 -0.31 12.76 0.73
CA ASP A 420 -1.11 12.90 -0.48
C ASP A 420 -1.28 14.38 -0.84
N HIS A 421 -0.55 14.83 -1.86
CA HIS A 421 -0.52 16.23 -2.28
C HIS A 421 -1.82 16.72 -2.93
N ARG A 422 -2.84 15.86 -3.01
CA ARG A 422 -4.18 16.31 -3.41
C ARG A 422 -4.89 17.09 -2.31
N ILE A 423 -4.55 16.85 -1.03
CA ILE A 423 -5.19 17.47 0.13
C ILE A 423 -4.21 18.05 1.16
N VAL A 424 -2.95 17.58 1.18
CA VAL A 424 -1.91 18.12 2.08
C VAL A 424 -0.89 18.86 1.24
N ASP A 425 -0.76 20.16 1.47
CA ASP A 425 0.25 20.98 0.82
C ASP A 425 1.61 20.86 1.51
N GLY A 426 2.70 21.18 0.79
CA GLY A 426 4.04 21.18 1.34
C GLY A 426 4.18 22.02 2.61
N ALA A 427 3.54 23.19 2.64
CA ALA A 427 3.53 24.07 3.81
C ALA A 427 2.84 23.44 5.04
N ASP A 428 1.77 22.66 4.84
CA ASP A 428 1.07 21.99 5.94
C ASP A 428 1.90 20.82 6.45
N ALA A 429 2.53 20.07 5.56
CA ALA A 429 3.44 18.97 5.88
C ALA A 429 4.65 19.48 6.69
N ASP A 430 5.27 20.57 6.26
CA ASP A 430 6.44 21.15 6.91
C ASP A 430 6.09 21.78 8.27
N ARG A 431 4.93 22.43 8.41
CA ARG A 431 4.43 22.93 9.72
C ARG A 431 4.18 21.77 10.68
N PHE A 432 3.53 20.70 10.22
CA PHE A 432 3.33 19.50 11.02
C PHE A 432 4.65 18.91 11.51
N LEU A 433 5.63 18.73 10.62
CA LEU A 433 6.95 18.21 10.96
C LEU A 433 7.73 19.15 11.89
N ALA A 434 7.62 20.48 11.71
CA ALA A 434 8.24 21.47 12.59
C ALA A 434 7.66 21.41 14.02
N ASP A 435 6.35 21.31 14.16
CA ASP A 435 5.69 21.16 15.47
C ASP A 435 6.05 19.82 16.12
N LEU A 436 6.10 18.73 15.34
CA LEU A 436 6.55 17.42 15.80
C LEU A 436 8.02 17.47 16.30
N LYS A 437 8.91 18.12 15.53
CA LYS A 437 10.30 18.35 15.95
C LYS A 437 10.37 19.11 17.26
N ARG A 438 9.64 20.24 17.37
CA ARG A 438 9.60 21.06 18.59
C ARG A 438 9.10 20.23 19.78
N GLY A 439 7.97 19.50 19.63
CA GLY A 439 7.43 18.65 20.70
C GLY A 439 8.38 17.56 21.17
N LEU A 440 9.21 17.01 20.29
CA LEU A 440 10.23 16.02 20.65
C LEU A 440 11.44 16.66 21.33
N GLN A 441 11.90 17.82 20.87
CA GLN A 441 13.05 18.53 21.43
C GLN A 441 12.76 19.16 22.78
N GLU A 442 11.51 19.61 23.01
CA GLU A 442 11.02 20.28 24.20
C GLU A 442 10.14 19.36 25.07
N PHE A 443 10.24 18.03 24.91
CA PHE A 443 9.37 17.10 25.62
C PHE A 443 9.41 17.32 27.13
N SER A 444 8.24 17.43 27.76
CA SER A 444 8.09 17.77 29.18
C SER A 444 8.45 16.61 30.09
N ASP A 445 9.21 16.89 31.17
CA ASP A 445 9.50 15.94 32.25
C ASP A 445 8.22 15.46 32.95
N ALA A 446 7.24 16.35 33.10
CA ALA A 446 5.98 16.03 33.78
C ALA A 446 5.11 15.03 32.99
N ALA A 447 5.42 14.78 31.71
CA ALA A 447 4.69 13.85 30.86
C ALA A 447 5.29 12.41 30.88
N VAL A 448 6.42 12.19 31.58
CA VAL A 448 7.13 10.93 31.74
C VAL A 448 6.83 10.30 33.10
#